data_2c5e0f5f9501578ed9c5502457848aad
#
_entry.id   2c5e0f5f9501578ed9c5502457848aad
#
_cell.length_a   1.000
_cell.length_b   1.000
_cell.length_c   1.000
_cell.angle_alpha   90.00
_cell.angle_beta   90.00
_cell.angle_gamma   90.00
#
_symmetry.space_group_name_H-M   'P 1'
#
loop_
_entity.id
_entity.type
_entity.pdbx_description
1 polymer ?
#
loop_
_entity_poly.entity_id
_entity_poly.type
_entity_poly.pdbx_seq_one_letter_code
_entity_poly.pdbx_strand_id
1 'polypeptide(L)'
;MTVDAVKNIEDLAAFVAESPVSYLAARTVARRLQAAGFTELVETEAWDPQIATGRHFVVRDGAIIAWAGGAKAQKASGYRVLGAHTDSPSLKVKPSSSITTKGWHQIAVENYGGALLNSFLDRELCVAGRLTVLEGGELKDRLVRTGPIARIPQLAPHLDHKRNELVLDKQFNMYPVWGCLLY
;
A
#
# COMPACT_ATOMS: atom_id res chain seq x y z
N MET A 1 -32.78 1.27 7.18
CA MET A 1 -31.55 1.85 7.79
C MET A 1 -31.08 2.96 6.88
N THR A 2 -31.16 4.21 7.32
CA THR A 2 -30.58 5.35 6.61
C THR A 2 -29.07 5.20 6.64
N VAL A 3 -28.45 5.15 5.47
CA VAL A 3 -27.00 5.12 5.33
C VAL A 3 -26.49 6.50 5.77
N ASP A 4 -25.71 6.54 6.83
CA ASP A 4 -25.00 7.76 7.23
C ASP A 4 -23.84 7.99 6.27
N ALA A 5 -24.07 8.81 5.25
CA ALA A 5 -23.09 9.08 4.20
C ALA A 5 -21.80 9.72 4.74
N VAL A 6 -21.91 10.59 5.73
CA VAL A 6 -20.74 11.27 6.34
C VAL A 6 -19.86 10.24 7.04
N LYS A 7 -20.45 9.39 7.87
CA LYS A 7 -19.73 8.33 8.58
C LYS A 7 -19.03 7.36 7.62
N ASN A 8 -19.67 7.01 6.51
CA ASN A 8 -19.06 6.15 5.50
C ASN A 8 -17.86 6.81 4.80
N ILE A 9 -17.94 8.12 4.52
CA ILE A 9 -16.83 8.88 3.94
C ILE A 9 -15.66 8.97 4.92
N GLU A 10 -15.94 9.25 6.19
CA GLU A 10 -14.92 9.29 7.25
C GLU A 10 -14.25 7.92 7.44
N ASP A 11 -15.02 6.84 7.45
CA ASP A 11 -14.48 5.48 7.54
C ASP A 11 -13.62 5.11 6.32
N LEU A 12 -14.05 5.50 5.12
CA LEU A 12 -13.24 5.32 3.90
C LEU A 12 -11.94 6.13 3.97
N ALA A 13 -12.00 7.38 4.40
CA ALA A 13 -10.82 8.23 4.56
C ALA A 13 -9.82 7.62 5.57
N ALA A 14 -10.31 7.12 6.69
CA ALA A 14 -9.49 6.41 7.67
C ALA A 14 -8.86 5.15 7.09
N PHE A 15 -9.62 4.34 6.35
CA PHE A 15 -9.10 3.15 5.67
C PHE A 15 -7.99 3.49 4.68
N VAL A 16 -8.20 4.49 3.82
CA VAL A 16 -7.20 4.94 2.84
C VAL A 16 -5.94 5.45 3.53
N ALA A 17 -6.09 6.25 4.59
CA ALA A 17 -4.95 6.77 5.35
C ALA A 17 -4.11 5.67 6.02
N GLU A 18 -4.73 4.57 6.46
CA GLU A 18 -4.04 3.42 7.04
C GLU A 18 -3.44 2.46 5.99
N SER A 19 -3.81 2.59 4.73
CA SER A 19 -3.55 1.61 3.65
C SER A 19 -2.71 2.18 2.50
N PRO A 20 -1.54 2.80 2.74
CA PRO A 20 -0.74 3.43 1.68
C PRO A 20 -0.11 2.43 0.70
N VAL A 21 -0.02 1.15 1.06
CA VAL A 21 0.53 0.05 0.24
C VAL A 21 -0.26 -1.24 0.48
N SER A 22 -0.22 -2.18 -0.47
CA SER A 22 -0.98 -3.42 -0.42
C SER A 22 -0.79 -4.22 0.88
N TYR A 23 0.43 -4.30 1.39
CA TYR A 23 0.71 -5.00 2.66
C TYR A 23 -0.03 -4.39 3.85
N LEU A 24 -0.06 -3.07 3.94
CA LEU A 24 -0.79 -2.36 4.99
C LEU A 24 -2.30 -2.40 4.74
N ALA A 25 -2.75 -2.35 3.48
CA ALA A 25 -4.16 -2.52 3.12
C ALA A 25 -4.69 -3.88 3.56
N ALA A 26 -3.99 -4.97 3.21
CA ALA A 26 -4.37 -6.32 3.63
C ALA A 26 -4.42 -6.45 5.17
N ARG A 27 -3.43 -5.86 5.88
CA ARG A 27 -3.42 -5.85 7.34
C ARG A 27 -4.55 -5.02 7.95
N THR A 28 -4.88 -3.88 7.36
CA THR A 28 -6.02 -3.05 7.81
C THR A 28 -7.34 -3.79 7.61
N VAL A 29 -7.53 -4.47 6.47
CA VAL A 29 -8.71 -5.31 6.23
C VAL A 29 -8.75 -6.46 7.25
N ALA A 30 -7.64 -7.18 7.48
CA ALA A 30 -7.57 -8.27 8.44
C ALA A 30 -8.02 -7.82 9.85
N ARG A 31 -7.49 -6.68 10.32
CA ARG A 31 -7.89 -6.10 11.62
C ARG A 31 -9.38 -5.77 11.69
N ARG A 32 -9.94 -5.21 10.62
CA ARG A 32 -11.39 -4.90 10.54
C ARG A 32 -12.23 -6.17 10.50
N LEU A 33 -11.78 -7.22 9.83
CA LEU A 33 -12.45 -8.51 9.80
C LEU A 33 -12.40 -9.20 11.18
N GLN A 34 -11.26 -9.17 11.87
CA GLN A 34 -11.15 -9.67 13.24
C GLN A 34 -12.12 -8.96 14.19
N ALA A 35 -12.20 -7.61 14.10
CA ALA A 35 -13.16 -6.83 14.88
C ALA A 35 -14.62 -7.19 14.56
N ALA A 36 -14.90 -7.67 13.34
CA ALA A 36 -16.21 -8.16 12.90
C ALA A 36 -16.46 -9.66 13.22
N GLY A 37 -15.57 -10.30 13.98
CA GLY A 37 -15.70 -11.70 14.41
C GLY A 37 -15.28 -12.74 13.38
N PHE A 38 -14.38 -12.36 12.46
CA PHE A 38 -13.73 -13.32 11.56
C PHE A 38 -12.47 -13.89 12.23
N THR A 39 -12.18 -15.15 11.95
CA THR A 39 -10.98 -15.86 12.41
C THR A 39 -9.95 -15.92 11.26
N GLU A 40 -8.71 -15.52 11.54
CA GLU A 40 -7.59 -15.71 10.63
C GLU A 40 -7.17 -17.17 10.59
N LEU A 41 -6.92 -17.69 9.41
CA LEU A 41 -6.42 -19.04 9.18
C LEU A 41 -5.01 -18.98 8.63
N VAL A 42 -4.16 -19.86 9.10
CA VAL A 42 -2.79 -20.01 8.61
C VAL A 42 -2.78 -21.01 7.46
N GLU A 43 -2.28 -20.60 6.30
CA GLU A 43 -2.33 -21.42 5.06
C GLU A 43 -1.51 -22.72 5.16
N THR A 44 -0.48 -22.75 6.01
CA THR A 44 0.40 -23.91 6.18
C THR A 44 -0.13 -24.91 7.21
N GLU A 45 -1.22 -24.61 7.89
CA GLU A 45 -1.87 -25.49 8.85
C GLU A 45 -3.01 -26.27 8.22
N ALA A 46 -3.35 -27.42 8.83
CA ALA A 46 -4.52 -28.18 8.42
C ALA A 46 -5.80 -27.44 8.84
N TRP A 47 -6.72 -27.26 7.92
CA TRP A 47 -7.99 -26.61 8.21
C TRP A 47 -9.10 -27.63 8.49
N ASP A 48 -10.03 -27.25 9.37
CA ASP A 48 -11.22 -28.03 9.65
C ASP A 48 -12.02 -28.26 8.35
N PRO A 49 -12.46 -29.50 8.05
CA PRO A 49 -13.33 -29.79 6.90
C PRO A 49 -14.62 -28.95 6.87
N GLN A 50 -15.06 -28.40 7.98
CA GLN A 50 -16.23 -27.54 8.07
C GLN A 50 -15.94 -26.04 7.83
N ILE A 51 -14.73 -25.71 7.37
CA ILE A 51 -14.27 -24.35 7.14
C ILE A 51 -15.18 -23.50 6.24
N ALA A 52 -16.02 -24.13 5.44
CA ALA A 52 -17.02 -23.44 4.63
C ALA A 52 -18.10 -22.74 5.46
N THR A 53 -18.27 -23.14 6.73
CA THR A 53 -19.17 -22.50 7.67
C THR A 53 -18.41 -21.50 8.55
N GLY A 54 -19.11 -20.49 9.07
CA GLY A 54 -18.47 -19.47 9.90
C GLY A 54 -17.89 -18.31 9.09
N ARG A 55 -16.99 -17.57 9.73
CA ARG A 55 -16.34 -16.37 9.21
C ARG A 55 -14.84 -16.49 9.30
N HIS A 56 -14.18 -16.56 8.18
CA HIS A 56 -12.74 -16.80 8.14
C HIS A 56 -12.06 -15.90 7.10
N PHE A 57 -10.77 -15.71 7.27
CA PHE A 57 -9.94 -15.06 6.26
C PHE A 57 -8.52 -15.60 6.30
N VAL A 58 -7.81 -15.37 5.19
CA VAL A 58 -6.39 -15.67 5.00
C VAL A 58 -5.71 -14.44 4.47
N VAL A 59 -4.53 -14.12 4.99
CA VAL A 59 -3.66 -13.07 4.47
C VAL A 59 -2.43 -13.70 3.84
N ARG A 60 -2.16 -13.33 2.59
CA ARG A 60 -0.91 -13.68 1.91
C ARG A 60 -0.27 -12.40 1.39
N ASP A 61 0.83 -11.99 2.02
CA ASP A 61 1.55 -10.77 1.67
C ASP A 61 0.65 -9.52 1.64
N GLY A 62 0.45 -8.94 0.47
CA GLY A 62 -0.44 -7.80 0.23
C GLY A 62 -1.83 -8.20 -0.27
N ALA A 63 -2.21 -9.47 -0.17
CA ALA A 63 -3.52 -9.97 -0.57
C ALA A 63 -4.30 -10.55 0.61
N ILE A 64 -5.62 -10.56 0.51
CA ILE A 64 -6.49 -11.13 1.52
C ILE A 64 -7.70 -11.78 0.86
N ILE A 65 -8.10 -12.94 1.35
CA ILE A 65 -9.34 -13.61 0.97
C ILE A 65 -10.14 -13.84 2.26
N ALA A 66 -11.39 -13.43 2.25
CA ALA A 66 -12.30 -13.65 3.37
C ALA A 66 -13.60 -14.28 2.89
N TRP A 67 -14.21 -15.10 3.73
CA TRP A 67 -15.52 -15.69 3.43
C TRP A 67 -16.36 -15.80 4.69
N ALA A 68 -17.66 -15.79 4.47
CA ALA A 68 -18.65 -16.02 5.50
C ALA A 68 -19.69 -17.05 5.00
N GLY A 69 -19.79 -18.15 5.70
CA GLY A 69 -20.75 -19.21 5.42
C GLY A 69 -21.71 -19.43 6.58
N GLY A 70 -23.01 -19.53 6.29
CA GLY A 70 -23.99 -19.94 7.27
C GLY A 70 -24.03 -21.48 7.45
N ALA A 71 -24.83 -21.98 8.39
CA ALA A 71 -24.99 -23.42 8.66
C ALA A 71 -25.39 -24.26 7.42
N LYS A 72 -25.93 -23.62 6.38
CA LYS A 72 -26.29 -24.29 5.11
C LYS A 72 -25.23 -24.11 4.00
N ALA A 73 -24.08 -23.51 4.30
CA ALA A 73 -23.06 -23.19 3.28
C ALA A 73 -22.54 -24.44 2.55
N GLN A 74 -22.43 -25.58 3.23
CA GLN A 74 -22.00 -26.84 2.61
C GLN A 74 -22.98 -27.38 1.53
N LYS A 75 -24.23 -26.92 1.56
CA LYS A 75 -25.28 -27.28 0.59
C LYS A 75 -25.58 -26.13 -0.38
N ALA A 76 -24.79 -25.06 -0.36
CA ALA A 76 -25.01 -23.91 -1.21
C ALA A 76 -24.73 -24.26 -2.67
N SER A 77 -25.61 -23.81 -3.57
CA SER A 77 -25.49 -24.00 -5.02
C SER A 77 -24.56 -22.98 -5.70
N GLY A 78 -23.93 -22.08 -4.93
CA GLY A 78 -23.05 -21.05 -5.48
C GLY A 78 -22.47 -20.11 -4.44
N TYR A 79 -21.58 -19.24 -4.90
CA TYR A 79 -20.89 -18.21 -4.10
C TYR A 79 -21.28 -16.83 -4.61
N ARG A 80 -21.31 -15.87 -3.71
CA ARG A 80 -21.30 -14.44 -4.03
C ARG A 80 -19.88 -13.93 -3.82
N VAL A 81 -19.21 -13.60 -4.90
CA VAL A 81 -17.81 -13.15 -4.87
C VAL A 81 -17.75 -11.65 -5.10
N LEU A 82 -17.08 -10.95 -4.20
CA LEU A 82 -16.71 -9.52 -4.34
C LEU A 82 -15.20 -9.47 -4.51
N GLY A 83 -14.74 -8.87 -5.59
CA GLY A 83 -13.33 -8.69 -5.87
C GLY A 83 -12.94 -7.22 -5.91
N ALA A 84 -11.79 -6.90 -5.34
CA ALA A 84 -11.16 -5.59 -5.42
C ALA A 84 -9.65 -5.78 -5.36
N HIS A 85 -8.89 -4.78 -5.84
CA HIS A 85 -7.45 -4.80 -5.67
C HIS A 85 -7.03 -4.13 -4.36
N THR A 86 -5.89 -4.52 -3.79
CA THR A 86 -5.30 -3.95 -2.57
C THR A 86 -4.14 -2.99 -2.85
N ASP A 87 -3.55 -3.06 -4.03
CA ASP A 87 -2.49 -2.17 -4.47
C ASP A 87 -3.06 -0.84 -5.01
N SER A 88 -2.19 0.14 -5.19
CA SER A 88 -2.55 1.43 -5.80
C SER A 88 -1.39 1.95 -6.65
N PRO A 89 -1.66 2.75 -7.71
CA PRO A 89 -0.60 3.40 -8.47
C PRO A 89 0.29 4.23 -7.55
N SER A 90 1.59 4.04 -7.67
CA SER A 90 2.57 4.64 -6.74
C SER A 90 3.97 4.71 -7.34
N LEU A 91 4.91 5.22 -6.57
CA LEU A 91 6.34 5.15 -6.85
C LEU A 91 6.92 4.00 -6.04
N LYS A 92 7.36 2.94 -6.70
CA LYS A 92 7.94 1.76 -6.07
C LYS A 92 9.44 1.91 -5.93
N VAL A 93 9.95 1.82 -4.70
CA VAL A 93 11.39 1.91 -4.43
C VAL A 93 12.15 0.77 -5.10
N LYS A 94 13.22 1.07 -5.83
CA LYS A 94 14.10 0.09 -6.47
C LYS A 94 14.97 -0.64 -5.44
N PRO A 95 15.42 -1.86 -5.70
CA PRO A 95 16.34 -2.58 -4.80
C PRO A 95 17.63 -1.80 -4.52
N SER A 96 18.23 -1.17 -5.54
CA SER A 96 19.37 -0.26 -5.41
C SER A 96 18.87 1.18 -5.49
N SER A 97 18.29 1.65 -4.41
CA SER A 97 17.53 2.91 -4.41
C SER A 97 18.34 4.15 -4.03
N SER A 98 19.50 3.99 -3.40
CA SER A 98 20.30 5.13 -2.94
C SER A 98 21.10 5.72 -4.10
N ILE A 99 20.78 6.96 -4.47
CA ILE A 99 21.48 7.72 -5.50
C ILE A 99 21.92 9.05 -4.92
N THR A 100 23.11 9.50 -5.29
CA THR A 100 23.58 10.84 -5.00
C THR A 100 23.93 11.54 -6.30
N THR A 101 23.25 12.65 -6.58
CA THR A 101 23.47 13.45 -7.78
C THR A 101 23.65 14.92 -7.37
N LYS A 102 24.81 15.50 -7.70
CA LYS A 102 25.13 16.91 -7.42
C LYS A 102 24.87 17.32 -5.96
N GLY A 103 25.21 16.42 -5.01
CA GLY A 103 25.03 16.67 -3.58
C GLY A 103 23.62 16.36 -3.04
N TRP A 104 22.67 15.98 -3.87
CA TRP A 104 21.33 15.58 -3.43
C TRP A 104 21.24 14.06 -3.25
N HIS A 105 20.71 13.65 -2.10
CA HIS A 105 20.35 12.26 -1.87
C HIS A 105 18.95 11.97 -2.40
N GLN A 106 18.87 11.01 -3.30
CA GLN A 106 17.63 10.64 -3.98
C GLN A 106 17.28 9.18 -3.75
N ILE A 107 16.00 8.87 -3.82
CA ILE A 107 15.48 7.51 -3.81
C ILE A 107 15.11 7.14 -5.24
N ALA A 108 15.81 6.16 -5.81
CA ALA A 108 15.45 5.63 -7.13
C ALA A 108 14.15 4.85 -7.04
N VAL A 109 13.21 5.16 -7.91
CA VAL A 109 11.88 4.58 -7.95
C VAL A 109 11.50 4.11 -9.35
N GLU A 110 10.59 3.14 -9.41
CA GLU A 110 9.83 2.79 -10.61
C GLU A 110 8.39 3.28 -10.47
N ASN A 111 7.84 3.77 -11.57
CA ASN A 111 6.41 4.07 -11.61
C ASN A 111 5.63 2.76 -11.67
N TYR A 112 4.77 2.56 -10.69
CA TYR A 112 3.90 1.41 -10.61
C TYR A 112 2.46 1.81 -10.98
N GLY A 113 1.90 1.11 -11.94
CA GLY A 113 0.54 1.36 -12.43
C GLY A 113 0.37 2.66 -13.20
N GLY A 114 -0.86 3.10 -13.34
CA GLY A 114 -1.25 4.34 -14.04
C GLY A 114 -1.23 5.56 -13.13
N ALA A 115 -0.10 5.86 -12.49
CA ALA A 115 0.00 7.00 -11.59
C ALA A 115 -0.08 8.34 -12.33
N LEU A 116 -0.80 9.29 -11.77
CA LEU A 116 -0.79 10.70 -12.20
C LEU A 116 0.49 11.35 -11.66
N LEU A 117 1.56 11.36 -12.48
CA LEU A 117 2.89 11.76 -12.03
C LEU A 117 2.95 13.18 -11.48
N ASN A 118 2.23 14.10 -12.10
CA ASN A 118 2.13 15.47 -11.65
C ASN A 118 1.55 15.62 -10.24
N SER A 119 0.76 14.66 -9.79
CA SER A 119 0.19 14.69 -8.43
C SER A 119 1.20 14.42 -7.32
N PHE A 120 2.39 13.91 -7.65
CA PHE A 120 3.49 13.67 -6.70
C PHE A 120 4.44 14.86 -6.55
N LEU A 121 4.38 15.83 -7.47
CA LEU A 121 5.27 17.00 -7.43
C LEU A 121 4.95 17.92 -6.25
N ASP A 122 6.00 18.44 -5.63
CA ASP A 122 5.94 19.36 -4.49
C ASP A 122 5.12 18.88 -3.29
N ARG A 123 4.86 17.58 -3.20
CA ARG A 123 4.22 16.96 -2.06
C ARG A 123 5.25 16.34 -1.12
N GLU A 124 4.91 16.36 0.16
CA GLU A 124 5.60 15.56 1.16
C GLU A 124 5.25 14.10 0.99
N LEU A 125 6.28 13.27 0.80
CA LEU A 125 6.14 11.85 0.52
C LEU A 125 6.67 11.02 1.69
N CYS A 126 5.90 10.01 2.08
CA CYS A 126 6.35 8.97 2.99
C CYS A 126 6.76 7.71 2.23
N VAL A 127 7.56 6.87 2.87
CA VAL A 127 7.88 5.51 2.39
C VAL A 127 7.13 4.51 3.27
N ALA A 128 6.47 3.55 2.63
CA ALA A 128 5.77 2.48 3.32
C ALA A 128 5.98 1.15 2.59
N GLY A 129 6.00 0.04 3.33
CA GLY A 129 6.21 -1.25 2.72
C GLY A 129 6.49 -2.36 3.72
N ARG A 130 7.06 -3.44 3.21
CA ARG A 130 7.55 -4.56 4.01
C ARG A 130 9.08 -4.61 3.93
N LEU A 131 9.72 -4.74 5.07
CA LEU A 131 11.14 -5.02 5.20
C LEU A 131 11.32 -6.43 5.75
N THR A 132 12.19 -7.22 5.13
CA THR A 132 12.64 -8.47 5.71
C THR A 132 13.97 -8.20 6.42
N VAL A 133 14.01 -8.42 7.72
CA VAL A 133 15.16 -8.15 8.59
C VAL A 133 15.66 -9.42 9.23
N LEU A 134 16.96 -9.48 9.52
CA LEU A 134 17.57 -10.58 10.26
C LEU A 134 17.56 -10.24 11.76
N GLU A 135 16.74 -10.94 12.53
CA GLU A 135 16.64 -10.76 13.98
C GLU A 135 16.87 -12.10 14.68
N GLY A 136 17.89 -12.17 15.53
CA GLY A 136 18.21 -13.40 16.27
C GLY A 136 18.60 -14.59 15.40
N GLY A 137 19.11 -14.36 14.17
CA GLY A 137 19.45 -15.40 13.20
C GLY A 137 18.28 -15.85 12.32
N GLU A 138 17.09 -15.28 12.49
CA GLU A 138 15.90 -15.58 11.70
C GLU A 138 15.48 -14.40 10.85
N LEU A 139 14.97 -14.68 9.63
CA LEU A 139 14.37 -13.66 8.78
C LEU A 139 12.96 -13.32 9.27
N LYS A 140 12.71 -12.05 9.55
CA LYS A 140 11.40 -11.56 10.01
C LYS A 140 10.92 -10.41 9.14
N ASP A 141 9.66 -10.47 8.77
CA ASP A 141 9.01 -9.39 8.05
C ASP A 141 8.50 -8.31 9.00
N ARG A 142 8.77 -7.07 8.66
CA ARG A 142 8.32 -5.87 9.37
C ARG A 142 7.56 -4.95 8.42
N LEU A 143 6.34 -4.62 8.75
CA LEU A 143 5.61 -3.58 8.05
C LEU A 143 6.06 -2.22 8.57
N VAL A 144 6.44 -1.35 7.66
CA VAL A 144 7.00 -0.04 8.00
C VAL A 144 6.26 1.07 7.27
N ARG A 145 6.20 2.22 7.92
CA ARG A 145 5.75 3.48 7.35
C ARG A 145 6.52 4.61 8.01
N THR A 146 7.11 5.48 7.21
CA THR A 146 7.78 6.69 7.70
C THR A 146 6.78 7.84 7.83
N GLY A 147 7.18 8.90 8.53
CA GLY A 147 6.62 10.23 8.30
C GLY A 147 6.99 10.77 6.92
N PRO A 148 6.62 12.03 6.61
CA PRO A 148 7.05 12.72 5.39
C PRO A 148 8.56 12.95 5.43
N ILE A 149 9.30 12.27 4.55
CA ILE A 149 10.78 12.30 4.52
C ILE A 149 11.34 12.63 3.15
N ALA A 150 10.51 12.69 2.12
CA ALA A 150 10.98 12.90 0.76
C ALA A 150 10.06 13.84 -0.02
N ARG A 151 10.59 14.41 -1.12
CA ARG A 151 9.86 15.32 -1.99
C ARG A 151 10.41 15.24 -3.41
N ILE A 152 9.55 15.40 -4.40
CA ILE A 152 9.94 15.60 -5.80
C ILE A 152 9.74 17.08 -6.12
N PRO A 153 10.81 17.91 -6.10
CA PRO A 153 10.67 19.34 -6.33
C PRO A 153 10.44 19.65 -7.81
N GLN A 154 9.64 20.66 -8.08
CA GLN A 154 9.55 21.26 -9.40
C GLN A 154 10.64 22.34 -9.59
N LEU A 155 11.00 22.58 -10.84
CA LEU A 155 11.90 23.70 -11.17
C LEU A 155 11.16 25.05 -11.09
N ALA A 156 11.91 26.07 -10.68
CA ALA A 156 11.42 27.44 -10.79
C ALA A 156 11.17 27.83 -12.25
N PRO A 157 10.16 28.64 -12.56
CA PRO A 157 9.76 28.94 -13.94
C PRO A 157 10.89 29.52 -14.83
N HIS A 158 11.84 30.23 -14.26
CA HIS A 158 12.99 30.80 -14.99
C HIS A 158 14.11 29.79 -15.24
N LEU A 159 14.06 28.61 -14.63
CA LEU A 159 14.98 27.50 -14.87
C LEU A 159 14.38 26.43 -15.80
N ASP A 160 13.07 26.47 -16.02
CA ASP A 160 12.35 25.53 -16.88
C ASP A 160 12.00 26.20 -18.22
N HIS A 161 12.73 25.82 -19.26
CA HIS A 161 12.49 26.32 -20.61
C HIS A 161 11.18 25.82 -21.24
N LYS A 162 10.58 24.75 -20.67
CA LYS A 162 9.31 24.15 -21.11
C LYS A 162 8.17 24.38 -20.12
N ARG A 163 8.22 25.42 -19.32
CA ARG A 163 7.28 25.72 -18.22
C ARG A 163 5.79 25.76 -18.61
N ASN A 164 5.49 25.87 -19.88
CA ASN A 164 4.10 25.86 -20.38
C ASN A 164 3.57 24.45 -20.65
N GLU A 165 4.43 23.43 -20.58
CA GLU A 165 4.10 22.03 -20.81
C GLU A 165 4.67 21.19 -19.67
N LEU A 166 3.82 20.40 -19.02
CA LEU A 166 4.29 19.50 -17.99
C LEU A 166 4.65 18.13 -18.62
N VAL A 167 5.89 18.00 -19.05
CA VAL A 167 6.45 16.74 -19.57
C VAL A 167 7.35 16.13 -18.51
N LEU A 168 6.95 14.98 -17.96
CA LEU A 168 7.69 14.28 -16.91
C LEU A 168 8.29 12.98 -17.45
N ASP A 169 9.61 12.91 -17.45
CA ASP A 169 10.33 11.65 -17.66
C ASP A 169 10.28 10.81 -16.37
N LYS A 170 9.84 9.55 -16.53
CA LYS A 170 9.63 8.63 -15.41
C LYS A 170 10.90 8.27 -14.65
N GLN A 171 12.06 8.30 -15.32
CA GLN A 171 13.34 7.92 -14.72
C GLN A 171 14.15 9.11 -14.20
N PHE A 172 14.01 10.28 -14.84
CA PHE A 172 14.83 11.44 -14.49
C PHE A 172 14.11 12.46 -13.62
N ASN A 173 12.79 12.62 -13.79
CA ASN A 173 12.03 13.66 -13.09
C ASN A 173 11.31 13.17 -11.83
N MET A 174 11.25 11.84 -11.60
CA MET A 174 10.38 11.26 -10.57
C MET A 174 11.14 10.68 -9.36
N TYR A 175 12.44 10.95 -9.22
CA TYR A 175 13.19 10.48 -8.08
C TYR A 175 13.04 11.44 -6.88
N PRO A 176 12.40 11.00 -5.79
CA PRO A 176 12.26 11.84 -4.61
C PRO A 176 13.62 12.17 -3.99
N VAL A 177 13.77 13.40 -3.59
CA VAL A 177 14.90 13.88 -2.77
C VAL A 177 14.54 13.72 -1.28
N TRP A 178 15.46 13.18 -0.48
CA TRP A 178 15.27 13.01 0.96
C TRP A 178 16.37 13.68 1.81
N GLY A 179 17.41 14.20 1.18
CA GLY A 179 18.48 14.92 1.85
C GLY A 179 19.43 15.60 0.88
N CYS A 180 20.31 16.43 1.39
CA CYS A 180 21.41 16.97 0.62
C CYS A 180 22.70 16.94 1.44
N LEU A 181 23.83 16.75 0.77
CA LEU A 181 25.17 16.89 1.34
C LEU A 181 25.46 18.39 1.44
N LEU A 182 25.02 19.03 2.50
CA LEU A 182 25.40 20.42 2.78
C LEU A 182 26.62 20.53 3.68
N TYR A 183 27.25 19.40 4.05
CA TYR A 183 28.53 19.38 4.78
C TYR A 183 29.25 18.05 4.57
#